data_d548b3b5389b3df6fff70db3ba880eeb
#
_entry.id   d548b3b5389b3df6fff70db3ba880eeb
#
_cell.length_a   1.000
_cell.length_b   1.000
_cell.length_c   1.000
_cell.angle_alpha   90.00
_cell.angle_beta   90.00
_cell.angle_gamma   90.00
#
_symmetry.space_group_name_H-M   'P 1'
#
loop_
_entity.id
_entity.type
_entity.pdbx_description
1 polymer ?
#
loop_
_entity_poly.entity_id
_entity_poly.type
_entity_poly.pdbx_seq_one_letter_code
_entity_poly.pdbx_strand_id
1 'polypeptide(L)'
;MLFRSIGGYPTIESFRFGQEIEFSHNGKPFLSYVSRTWRLDEEGRIGLPLGTESGYWRPRPDNQVEVMLAHPTGIVEIYLGEITGTRIEMATDVVAGTATAKEVTGGHRLYGLAGADLAYAYDLAAVGQPLQPHLSAQLKRVSSPE
;
A
#
# COMPACT_ATOMS: atom_id res chain seq x y z
N MET A 1 -0.17 0.36 13.54
CA MET A 1 -1.13 -0.71 13.20
C MET A 1 -0.36 -1.90 12.70
N LEU A 2 -0.42 -3.01 13.40
CA LEU A 2 0.44 -4.14 13.17
C LEU A 2 -0.33 -5.39 12.75
N PHE A 3 0.19 -6.18 11.76
CA PHE A 3 -0.62 -7.21 11.17
C PHE A 3 0.15 -8.30 10.47
N ARG A 4 -0.45 -9.47 10.39
CA ARG A 4 0.09 -10.57 9.57
C ARG A 4 -0.50 -10.53 8.18
N SER A 5 0.33 -10.70 7.19
CA SER A 5 -0.08 -10.65 5.80
C SER A 5 0.75 -11.62 4.96
N ILE A 6 0.24 -11.94 3.78
CA ILE A 6 0.92 -12.81 2.83
C ILE A 6 1.31 -11.96 1.63
N GLY A 7 2.56 -12.05 1.23
CA GLY A 7 3.06 -11.42 0.03
C GLY A 7 3.76 -12.42 -0.87
N GLY A 8 3.84 -12.08 -2.14
CA GLY A 8 4.53 -12.87 -3.14
C GLY A 8 4.43 -12.25 -4.51
N TYR A 9 5.20 -12.81 -5.45
CA TYR A 9 5.17 -12.42 -6.86
C TYR A 9 5.82 -13.54 -7.65
N PRO A 10 5.56 -13.73 -8.97
CA PRO A 10 6.15 -14.84 -9.72
C PRO A 10 7.68 -14.92 -9.69
N THR A 11 8.36 -13.79 -9.48
CA THR A 11 9.82 -13.72 -9.41
C THR A 11 10.39 -13.88 -8.01
N ILE A 12 9.56 -14.04 -6.98
CA ILE A 12 9.97 -14.21 -5.58
C ILE A 12 9.11 -15.25 -4.89
N GLU A 13 9.65 -15.87 -3.85
CA GLU A 13 8.89 -16.79 -3.03
C GLU A 13 7.83 -16.05 -2.18
N SER A 14 6.73 -16.74 -1.91
CA SER A 14 5.71 -16.24 -1.00
C SER A 14 6.30 -16.05 0.40
N PHE A 15 5.85 -15.01 1.09
CA PHE A 15 6.35 -14.68 2.41
C PHE A 15 5.24 -14.11 3.30
N ARG A 16 5.45 -14.17 4.59
CA ARG A 16 4.61 -13.48 5.58
C ARG A 16 5.27 -12.17 5.97
N PHE A 17 4.46 -11.15 6.16
CA PHE A 17 4.97 -9.85 6.57
C PHE A 17 4.07 -9.21 7.62
N GLY A 18 4.68 -8.36 8.45
CA GLY A 18 3.99 -7.42 9.30
C GLY A 18 3.97 -6.05 8.64
N GLN A 19 3.02 -5.24 9.00
CA GLN A 19 2.85 -3.92 8.43
C GLN A 19 2.33 -2.92 9.45
N GLU A 20 2.85 -1.71 9.37
CA GLU A 20 2.34 -0.55 10.07
C GLU A 20 1.98 0.51 9.05
N ILE A 21 0.75 0.97 9.09
CA ILE A 21 0.28 2.10 8.28
C ILE A 21 -0.09 3.23 9.22
N GLU A 22 0.41 4.42 8.92
CA GLU A 22 0.10 5.63 9.65
C GLU A 22 -0.50 6.67 8.70
N PHE A 23 -1.72 7.11 9.04
CA PHE A 23 -2.34 8.26 8.42
C PHE A 23 -2.36 9.40 9.42
N SER A 24 -2.01 10.60 8.99
CA SER A 24 -2.07 11.80 9.81
C SER A 24 -2.49 13.00 8.99
N HIS A 25 -2.96 14.06 9.65
CA HIS A 25 -3.34 15.29 8.97
C HIS A 25 -3.09 16.50 9.86
N ASN A 26 -3.06 17.65 9.24
CA ASN A 26 -2.85 18.95 9.90
C ASN A 26 -4.05 19.89 9.73
N GLY A 27 -5.22 19.37 9.39
CA GLY A 27 -6.44 20.15 9.12
C GLY A 27 -6.58 20.60 7.67
N LYS A 28 -5.60 20.33 6.81
CA LYS A 28 -5.68 20.60 5.38
C LYS A 28 -6.35 19.43 4.65
N PRO A 29 -6.83 19.60 3.43
CA PRO A 29 -7.60 18.57 2.71
C PRO A 29 -6.72 17.47 2.12
N PHE A 30 -5.87 16.88 2.91
CA PHE A 30 -5.08 15.70 2.55
C PHE A 30 -4.70 14.91 3.79
N LEU A 31 -4.35 13.65 3.59
CA LEU A 31 -3.76 12.81 4.63
C LEU A 31 -2.31 12.52 4.27
N SER A 32 -1.42 12.70 5.24
CA SER A 32 -0.07 12.17 5.15
C SER A 32 -0.12 10.67 5.40
N TYR A 33 0.68 9.90 4.67
CA TYR A 33 0.64 8.44 4.70
C TYR A 33 2.05 7.89 4.73
N VAL A 34 2.28 6.93 5.62
CA VAL A 34 3.51 6.13 5.67
C VAL A 34 3.14 4.68 5.92
N SER A 35 3.72 3.79 5.15
CA SER A 35 3.60 2.35 5.36
C SER A 35 4.99 1.75 5.50
N ARG A 36 5.16 0.87 6.50
CA ARG A 36 6.38 0.12 6.73
C ARG A 36 6.03 -1.35 6.85
N THR A 37 6.83 -2.19 6.21
CA THR A 37 6.66 -3.64 6.27
C THR A 37 7.96 -4.31 6.69
N TRP A 38 7.83 -5.49 7.27
CA TRP A 38 8.95 -6.34 7.66
C TRP A 38 8.58 -7.81 7.55
N ARG A 39 9.58 -8.64 7.37
CA ARG A 39 9.39 -10.07 7.29
C ARG A 39 9.01 -10.63 8.65
N LEU A 40 8.12 -11.62 8.66
CA LEU A 40 7.82 -12.41 9.86
C LEU A 40 8.45 -13.79 9.72
N ASP A 41 8.98 -14.32 10.84
CA ASP A 41 9.45 -15.71 10.88
C ASP A 41 8.28 -16.69 11.04
N GLU A 42 8.58 -17.99 11.12
CA GLU A 42 7.57 -19.03 11.25
C GLU A 42 6.73 -18.90 12.53
N GLU A 43 7.28 -18.33 13.58
CA GLU A 43 6.59 -18.08 14.84
C GLU A 43 5.87 -16.72 14.85
N GLY A 44 5.94 -15.96 13.77
CA GLY A 44 5.32 -14.66 13.65
C GLY A 44 6.10 -13.52 14.30
N ARG A 45 7.38 -13.71 14.59
CA ARG A 45 8.25 -12.66 15.15
C ARG A 45 8.76 -11.75 14.06
N ILE A 46 9.01 -10.51 14.43
CA ILE A 46 9.53 -9.49 13.52
C ILE A 46 10.95 -9.84 13.09
N GLY A 47 11.16 -9.86 11.78
CA GLY A 47 12.46 -10.05 11.15
C GLY A 47 12.94 -8.80 10.43
N LEU A 48 13.61 -8.99 9.30
CA LEU A 48 14.22 -7.90 8.55
C LEU A 48 13.17 -6.95 7.94
N PRO A 49 13.47 -5.64 7.85
CA PRO A 49 12.65 -4.72 7.09
C PRO A 49 12.51 -5.17 5.64
N LEU A 50 11.29 -5.02 5.07
CA LEU A 50 11.02 -5.30 3.66
C LEU A 50 10.93 -4.02 2.86
N GLY A 51 9.93 -3.20 3.13
CA GLY A 51 9.71 -2.00 2.35
C GLY A 51 9.08 -0.89 3.14
N THR A 52 9.14 0.28 2.55
CA THR A 52 8.42 1.44 3.04
C THR A 52 7.89 2.20 1.83
N GLU A 53 6.78 2.87 2.02
CA GLU A 53 6.27 3.82 1.05
C GLU A 53 5.67 5.01 1.80
N SER A 54 5.72 6.17 1.21
CA SER A 54 5.18 7.37 1.83
C SER A 54 4.61 8.31 0.78
N GLY A 55 3.71 9.16 1.21
CA GLY A 55 3.09 10.13 0.33
C GLY A 55 1.83 10.73 0.93
N TYR A 56 0.89 11.05 0.05
CA TYR A 56 -0.31 11.77 0.43
C TYR A 56 -1.54 11.20 -0.25
N TRP A 57 -2.63 11.21 0.48
CA TRP A 57 -3.97 10.87 -0.01
C TRP A 57 -4.79 12.15 -0.04
N ARG A 58 -5.30 12.51 -1.20
CA ARG A 58 -6.06 13.75 -1.45
C ARG A 58 -7.50 13.40 -1.82
N PRO A 59 -8.46 13.40 -0.87
CA PRO A 59 -9.86 13.28 -1.21
C PRO A 59 -10.30 14.43 -2.11
N ARG A 60 -11.11 14.14 -3.12
CA ARG A 60 -11.59 15.11 -4.08
C ARG A 60 -13.13 15.06 -4.12
N PRO A 61 -13.79 16.06 -4.74
CA PRO A 61 -15.24 16.00 -4.94
C PRO A 61 -15.67 14.73 -5.69
N ASP A 62 -16.94 14.37 -5.55
CA ASP A 62 -17.57 13.24 -6.25
C ASP A 62 -16.95 11.88 -5.88
N ASN A 63 -16.57 11.71 -4.61
CA ASN A 63 -16.00 10.48 -4.10
C ASN A 63 -14.75 10.01 -4.85
N GLN A 64 -13.96 10.95 -5.33
CA GLN A 64 -12.68 10.67 -5.96
C GLN A 64 -11.54 10.83 -4.97
N VAL A 65 -10.44 10.13 -5.22
CA VAL A 65 -9.20 10.27 -4.44
C VAL A 65 -7.99 10.20 -5.37
N GLU A 66 -7.02 11.05 -5.07
CA GLU A 66 -5.72 11.04 -5.73
C GLU A 66 -4.67 10.66 -4.69
N VAL A 67 -3.80 9.71 -5.02
CA VAL A 67 -2.77 9.23 -4.10
C VAL A 67 -1.41 9.30 -4.79
N MET A 68 -0.45 9.92 -4.10
CA MET A 68 0.93 10.05 -4.60
C MET A 68 1.83 9.28 -3.64
N LEU A 69 2.56 8.30 -4.16
CA LEU A 69 3.44 7.46 -3.35
C LEU A 69 4.87 7.48 -3.86
N ALA A 70 5.82 7.54 -2.95
CA ALA A 70 7.23 7.39 -3.24
C ALA A 70 7.79 6.17 -2.51
N HIS A 71 8.65 5.42 -3.19
CA HIS A 71 9.29 4.22 -2.67
C HIS A 71 10.81 4.37 -2.67
N PRO A 72 11.51 3.91 -1.61
CA PRO A 72 12.98 3.95 -1.57
C PRO A 72 13.65 3.15 -2.68
N THR A 73 12.91 2.27 -3.35
CA THR A 73 13.40 1.50 -4.50
C THR A 73 13.56 2.34 -5.77
N GLY A 74 13.21 3.62 -5.72
CA GLY A 74 13.34 4.53 -6.85
C GLY A 74 12.08 4.70 -7.69
N ILE A 75 10.94 4.28 -7.18
CA ILE A 75 9.65 4.36 -7.87
C ILE A 75 8.78 5.46 -7.26
N VAL A 76 8.10 6.22 -8.11
CA VAL A 76 7.00 7.11 -7.71
C VAL A 76 5.75 6.76 -8.50
N GLU A 77 4.60 6.86 -7.84
CA GLU A 77 3.33 6.48 -8.43
C GLU A 77 2.27 7.54 -8.14
N ILE A 78 1.38 7.75 -9.11
CA ILE A 78 0.14 8.48 -8.90
C ILE A 78 -1.00 7.51 -9.14
N TYR A 79 -1.84 7.35 -8.15
CA TYR A 79 -3.07 6.56 -8.22
C TYR A 79 -4.28 7.48 -8.34
N LEU A 80 -5.24 7.10 -9.15
CA LEU A 80 -6.57 7.69 -9.19
C LEU A 80 -7.56 6.64 -8.70
N GLY A 81 -8.45 7.04 -7.81
CA GLY A 81 -9.39 6.10 -7.22
C GLY A 81 -10.76 6.67 -6.95
N GLU A 82 -11.66 5.76 -6.61
CA GLU A 82 -13.04 6.05 -6.24
C GLU A 82 -13.37 5.46 -4.89
N ILE A 83 -14.16 6.22 -4.14
CA ILE A 83 -14.67 5.82 -2.83
C ILE A 83 -16.12 5.37 -3.03
N THR A 84 -16.42 4.14 -2.65
CA THR A 84 -17.78 3.58 -2.69
C THR A 84 -18.11 2.97 -1.33
N GLY A 85 -18.94 3.67 -0.54
CA GLY A 85 -19.23 3.24 0.83
C GLY A 85 -17.95 3.20 1.67
N THR A 86 -17.58 2.02 2.15
CA THR A 86 -16.39 1.80 2.96
C THR A 86 -15.21 1.26 2.14
N ARG A 87 -15.26 1.34 0.82
CA ARG A 87 -14.22 0.82 -0.08
C ARG A 87 -13.60 1.93 -0.91
N ILE A 88 -12.32 1.78 -1.17
CA ILE A 88 -11.56 2.63 -2.10
C ILE A 88 -10.88 1.71 -3.09
N GLU A 89 -11.17 1.89 -4.36
CA GLU A 89 -10.49 1.20 -5.44
C GLU A 89 -9.67 2.20 -6.24
N MET A 90 -8.40 1.91 -6.47
CA MET A 90 -7.52 2.80 -7.18
C MET A 90 -6.53 2.06 -8.07
N ALA A 91 -6.17 2.70 -9.17
CA ALA A 91 -5.20 2.19 -10.13
C ALA A 91 -4.21 3.29 -10.49
N THR A 92 -3.02 2.89 -10.89
CA THR A 92 -1.99 3.85 -11.30
C THR A 92 -2.39 4.58 -12.57
N ASP A 93 -2.22 5.91 -12.53
CA ASP A 93 -2.30 6.78 -13.69
C ASP A 93 -0.88 7.03 -14.24
N VAL A 94 0.08 7.21 -13.34
CA VAL A 94 1.48 7.42 -13.69
C VAL A 94 2.36 6.55 -12.79
N VAL A 95 3.34 5.89 -13.40
CA VAL A 95 4.44 5.25 -12.69
C VAL A 95 5.73 5.74 -13.30
N ALA A 96 6.63 6.25 -12.48
CA ALA A 96 7.95 6.68 -12.92
C ALA A 96 9.02 6.04 -12.04
N GLY A 97 10.15 5.72 -12.63
CA GLY A 97 11.26 5.12 -11.92
C GLY A 97 12.57 5.81 -12.23
N THR A 98 13.50 5.77 -11.28
CA THR A 98 14.87 6.17 -11.52
C THR A 98 15.53 5.18 -12.48
N ALA A 99 16.69 5.55 -13.05
CA ALA A 99 17.38 4.69 -14.01
C ALA A 99 17.81 3.35 -13.42
N THR A 100 17.99 3.27 -12.11
CA THR A 100 18.42 2.03 -11.42
C THR A 100 17.28 1.26 -10.78
N ALA A 101 16.06 1.76 -10.84
CA ALA A 101 14.89 1.08 -10.29
C ALA A 101 14.52 -0.13 -11.16
N LYS A 102 13.98 -1.18 -10.52
CA LYS A 102 13.34 -2.26 -11.26
C LYS A 102 12.12 -1.74 -11.97
N GLU A 103 11.80 -2.33 -13.12
CA GLU A 103 10.63 -1.93 -13.88
C GLU A 103 9.34 -2.22 -13.11
N VAL A 104 8.53 -1.17 -12.93
CA VAL A 104 7.16 -1.26 -12.43
C VAL A 104 6.30 -0.50 -13.42
N THR A 105 5.29 -1.14 -13.98
CA THR A 105 4.45 -0.55 -15.03
C THR A 105 3.06 -0.21 -14.56
N GLY A 106 2.60 -0.79 -13.47
CA GLY A 106 1.28 -0.47 -12.95
C GLY A 106 0.99 -1.15 -11.62
N GLY A 107 -0.02 -0.64 -10.95
CA GLY A 107 -0.53 -1.18 -9.72
C GLY A 107 -2.03 -0.93 -9.62
N HIS A 108 -2.70 -1.81 -8.89
CA HIS A 108 -4.11 -1.70 -8.55
C HIS A 108 -4.27 -2.05 -7.09
N ARG A 109 -4.96 -1.21 -6.36
CA ARG A 109 -5.17 -1.41 -4.92
C ARG A 109 -6.65 -1.29 -4.59
N LEU A 110 -7.10 -2.18 -3.73
CA LEU A 110 -8.44 -2.14 -3.16
C LEU A 110 -8.31 -2.09 -1.65
N TYR A 111 -8.84 -1.04 -1.04
CA TYR A 111 -8.90 -0.90 0.41
C TYR A 111 -10.36 -0.97 0.86
N GLY A 112 -10.59 -1.56 2.01
CA GLY A 112 -11.92 -1.63 2.58
C GLY A 112 -11.92 -1.79 4.08
N LEU A 113 -12.99 -1.37 4.72
CA LEU A 113 -13.17 -1.59 6.14
C LEU A 113 -13.87 -2.94 6.35
N ALA A 114 -13.29 -3.74 7.24
CA ALA A 114 -13.87 -4.99 7.72
C ALA A 114 -14.12 -4.82 9.22
N GLY A 115 -15.30 -4.28 9.57
CA GLY A 115 -15.55 -3.80 10.93
C GLY A 115 -14.68 -2.58 11.23
N ALA A 116 -13.85 -2.66 12.28
CA ALA A 116 -12.89 -1.62 12.64
C ALA A 116 -11.52 -1.82 11.97
N ASP A 117 -11.32 -2.92 11.26
CA ASP A 117 -10.06 -3.26 10.63
C ASP A 117 -10.00 -2.70 9.21
N LEU A 118 -8.79 -2.45 8.73
CA LEU A 118 -8.53 -2.10 7.35
C LEU A 118 -8.02 -3.32 6.60
N ALA A 119 -8.69 -3.69 5.53
CA ALA A 119 -8.25 -4.76 4.64
C ALA A 119 -7.82 -4.17 3.30
N TYR A 120 -6.82 -4.75 2.67
CA TYR A 120 -6.46 -4.35 1.31
C TYR A 120 -5.93 -5.51 0.49
N ALA A 121 -6.03 -5.35 -0.83
CA ALA A 121 -5.39 -6.20 -1.82
C ALA A 121 -4.62 -5.30 -2.78
N TYR A 122 -3.38 -5.68 -3.09
CA TYR A 122 -2.51 -4.95 -3.99
C TYR A 122 -2.02 -5.87 -5.09
N ASP A 123 -2.37 -5.52 -6.31
CA ASP A 123 -1.89 -6.18 -7.52
C ASP A 123 -0.80 -5.31 -8.17
N LEU A 124 0.22 -5.95 -8.69
CA LEU A 124 1.40 -5.29 -9.23
C LEU A 124 1.71 -5.83 -10.63
N ALA A 125 2.08 -4.92 -11.54
CA ALA A 125 2.68 -5.25 -12.83
C ALA A 125 4.12 -4.74 -12.81
N ALA A 126 5.07 -5.66 -12.83
CA ALA A 126 6.50 -5.35 -12.71
C ALA A 126 7.36 -6.44 -13.35
N VAL A 127 8.60 -6.11 -13.66
CA VAL A 127 9.65 -7.01 -14.16
C VAL A 127 9.15 -7.94 -15.28
N GLY A 128 8.39 -7.37 -16.22
CA GLY A 128 7.87 -8.12 -17.37
C GLY A 128 6.62 -8.95 -17.07
N GLN A 129 6.11 -8.94 -15.86
CA GLN A 129 4.91 -9.68 -15.48
C GLN A 129 3.65 -8.81 -15.62
N PRO A 130 2.51 -9.39 -16.05
CA PRO A 130 1.25 -8.66 -16.08
C PRO A 130 0.73 -8.36 -14.68
N LEU A 131 -0.29 -7.52 -14.59
CA LEU A 131 -0.93 -7.19 -13.31
C LEU A 131 -1.47 -8.45 -12.65
N GLN A 132 -1.02 -8.72 -11.42
CA GLN A 132 -1.39 -9.92 -10.68
C GLN A 132 -1.19 -9.71 -9.18
N PRO A 133 -1.76 -10.56 -8.33
CA PRO A 133 -1.66 -10.40 -6.88
C PRO A 133 -0.22 -10.33 -6.40
N HIS A 134 0.05 -9.38 -5.53
CA HIS A 134 1.36 -9.17 -4.92
C HIS A 134 1.29 -9.17 -3.39
N LEU A 135 0.44 -8.34 -2.79
CA LEU A 135 0.26 -8.25 -1.34
C LEU A 135 -1.21 -8.25 -0.98
N SER A 136 -1.52 -8.81 0.17
CA SER A 136 -2.81 -8.63 0.81
C SER A 136 -2.65 -8.59 2.31
N ALA A 137 -3.45 -7.80 2.97
CA ALA A 137 -3.39 -7.62 4.41
C ALA A 137 -4.74 -7.23 4.99
N GLN A 138 -4.88 -7.52 6.26
CA GLN A 138 -5.94 -6.98 7.10
C GLN A 138 -5.25 -6.37 8.32
N LEU A 139 -5.44 -5.10 8.61
CA LEU A 139 -4.73 -4.37 9.65
C LEU A 139 -5.70 -3.96 10.74
N LYS A 140 -5.29 -4.18 11.99
CA LYS A 140 -6.06 -3.75 13.15
C LYS A 140 -5.67 -2.34 13.53
N ARG A 141 -6.67 -1.56 13.92
CA ARG A 141 -6.42 -0.23 14.45
C ARG A 141 -5.77 -0.34 15.82
N VAL A 142 -4.58 0.27 15.99
CA VAL A 142 -3.81 0.15 17.23
C VAL A 142 -3.92 1.35 18.14
N SER A 143 -4.14 2.54 17.60
CA SER A 143 -4.23 3.73 18.43
C SER A 143 -5.19 4.73 17.84
N SER A 144 -5.74 5.53 18.70
CA SER A 144 -6.51 6.69 18.35
C SER A 144 -5.75 7.88 18.90
N PRO A 145 -4.94 8.57 18.07
CA PRO A 145 -4.28 9.78 18.57
C PRO A 145 -5.32 10.82 18.96
N GLU A 146 -4.99 11.57 19.96
CA GLU A 146 -5.81 12.67 20.44
C GLU A 146 -5.78 13.88 19.55
#